data_b9c3c9fa56491a33be5af65f5a2a5411
#
_entry.id   b9c3c9fa56491a33be5af65f5a2a5411
#
_cell.length_a   1.000
_cell.length_b   1.000
_cell.length_c   1.000
_cell.angle_alpha   90.00
_cell.angle_beta   90.00
_cell.angle_gamma   90.00
#
_symmetry.space_group_name_H-M   'P 1'
#
loop_
_entity.id
_entity.type
_entity.pdbx_description
1 polymer ?
#
loop_
_entity_poly.entity_id
_entity_poly.type
_entity_poly.pdbx_seq_one_letter_code
_entity_poly.pdbx_strand_id
1 'polypeptide(L)'
;MKLAIIGSRTCPPVDIMLYLKHLPTAIISGGARGADTYARDFAKIHGIELIEFLPQYDKFPSKVAPLMRNKLIIENCDCLLAFWDGVSRGTKYTLDYANQLHKPIKIVNYKTNEITLINHK
;
A
#
# COMPACT_ATOMS: atom_id res chain seq x y z
N MET A 1 12.22 9.33 0.24
CA MET A 1 10.90 9.27 -0.41
C MET A 1 9.92 8.55 0.48
N LYS A 2 8.66 8.89 0.36
CA LYS A 2 7.59 8.26 1.15
C LYS A 2 6.97 7.13 0.33
N LEU A 3 7.08 5.92 0.83
CA LEU A 3 6.57 4.71 0.16
C LEU A 3 5.26 4.28 0.79
N ALA A 4 4.19 4.24 0.00
CA ALA A 4 2.94 3.63 0.44
C ALA A 4 3.01 2.12 0.21
N ILE A 5 2.53 1.35 1.18
CA ILE A 5 2.41 -0.10 1.08
C ILE A 5 0.95 -0.44 1.34
N ILE A 6 0.32 -1.08 0.38
CA ILE A 6 -1.07 -1.53 0.48
C ILE A 6 -1.16 -3.00 0.07
N GLY A 7 -2.27 -3.63 0.37
CA GLY A 7 -2.53 -4.99 -0.07
C GLY A 7 -3.76 -5.59 0.57
N SER A 8 -4.05 -6.81 0.17
CA SER A 8 -5.19 -7.56 0.68
C SER A 8 -4.96 -7.95 2.14
N ARG A 9 -6.06 -8.06 2.90
CA ARG A 9 -6.02 -8.52 4.29
C ARG A 9 -5.56 -9.97 4.42
N THR A 10 -5.67 -10.74 3.33
CA THR A 10 -5.27 -12.15 3.26
C THR A 10 -3.86 -12.33 2.70
N CYS A 11 -3.13 -11.25 2.48
CA CYS A 11 -1.74 -11.34 2.00
C CYS A 11 -0.89 -12.14 3.00
N PRO A 12 -0.19 -13.18 2.54
CA PRO A 12 0.73 -13.93 3.41
C PRO A 12 1.95 -13.08 3.77
N PRO A 13 2.77 -13.52 4.74
CA PRO A 13 4.01 -12.81 5.08
C PRO A 13 4.88 -12.58 3.86
N VAL A 14 5.38 -11.36 3.72
CA VAL A 14 6.24 -10.95 2.62
C VAL A 14 7.49 -10.27 3.15
N ASP A 15 8.61 -10.45 2.44
CA ASP A 15 9.84 -9.71 2.72
C ASP A 15 9.87 -8.47 1.83
N ILE A 16 9.50 -7.34 2.41
CA ILE A 16 9.38 -6.08 1.69
C ILE A 16 10.72 -5.67 1.07
N MET A 17 11.84 -6.00 1.73
CA MET A 17 13.17 -5.65 1.25
C MET A 17 13.47 -6.19 -0.14
N LEU A 18 12.88 -7.33 -0.51
CA LEU A 18 13.07 -7.95 -1.83
C LEU A 18 12.57 -7.07 -2.97
N TYR A 19 11.68 -6.12 -2.68
CA TYR A 19 11.03 -5.29 -3.69
C TYR A 19 11.54 -3.85 -3.71
N LEU A 20 12.55 -3.55 -2.88
CA LEU A 20 13.09 -2.19 -2.76
C LEU A 20 14.55 -2.14 -3.19
N LYS A 21 14.93 -1.09 -3.91
CA LYS A 21 16.34 -0.79 -4.22
C LYS A 21 16.98 0.04 -3.12
N HIS A 22 16.20 0.90 -2.48
CA HIS A 22 16.67 1.81 -1.42
C HIS A 22 15.63 1.84 -0.31
N LEU A 23 16.08 2.09 0.93
CA LEU A 23 15.16 2.28 2.04
C LEU A 23 14.43 3.61 1.88
N PRO A 24 13.10 3.62 2.04
CA PRO A 24 12.34 4.88 2.05
C PRO A 24 12.59 5.66 3.34
N THR A 25 12.27 6.95 3.34
CA THR A 25 12.34 7.78 4.53
C THR A 25 11.12 7.61 5.43
N ALA A 26 10.00 7.21 4.84
CA ALA A 26 8.77 6.92 5.57
C ALA A 26 7.96 5.85 4.85
N ILE A 27 7.22 5.06 5.63
CA ILE A 27 6.23 4.09 5.14
C ILE A 27 4.86 4.66 5.46
N ILE A 28 3.96 4.64 4.48
CA ILE A 28 2.57 5.05 4.65
C ILE A 28 1.69 3.82 4.45
N SER A 29 0.80 3.57 5.40
CA SER A 29 -0.01 2.35 5.42
C SER A 29 -1.36 2.62 6.08
N GLY A 30 -2.26 1.64 6.01
CA GLY A 30 -3.62 1.79 6.52
C GLY A 30 -3.87 1.19 7.89
N GLY A 31 -2.89 0.54 8.49
CA GLY A 31 -3.05 -0.05 9.82
C GLY A 31 -3.98 -1.26 9.88
N ALA A 32 -4.29 -1.88 8.74
CA ALA A 32 -5.13 -3.08 8.68
C ALA A 32 -4.30 -4.36 8.88
N ARG A 33 -4.94 -5.52 8.66
CA ARG A 33 -4.24 -6.81 8.67
C ARG A 33 -3.57 -7.07 7.32
N GLY A 34 -2.77 -8.14 7.25
CA GLY A 34 -2.11 -8.53 6.02
C GLY A 34 -0.95 -7.62 5.68
N ALA A 35 -0.91 -7.10 4.47
CA ALA A 35 0.21 -6.28 3.98
C ALA A 35 0.53 -5.10 4.90
N ASP A 36 -0.48 -4.47 5.51
CA ASP A 36 -0.27 -3.35 6.43
C ASP A 36 0.50 -3.77 7.68
N THR A 37 0.27 -4.99 8.18
CA THR A 37 1.02 -5.54 9.33
C THR A 37 2.49 -5.71 8.98
N TYR A 38 2.79 -6.24 7.79
CA TYR A 38 4.17 -6.45 7.36
C TYR A 38 4.88 -5.12 7.10
N ALA A 39 4.15 -4.12 6.62
CA ALA A 39 4.66 -2.76 6.46
C ALA A 39 5.07 -2.15 7.80
N ARG A 40 4.24 -2.33 8.82
CA ARG A 40 4.53 -1.87 10.19
C ARG A 40 5.78 -2.54 10.75
N ASP A 41 5.86 -3.85 10.61
CA ASP A 41 7.01 -4.61 11.11
C ASP A 41 8.29 -4.19 10.39
N PHE A 42 8.23 -4.00 9.08
CA PHE A 42 9.36 -3.55 8.27
C PHE A 42 9.86 -2.17 8.74
N ALA A 43 8.94 -1.23 8.93
CA ALA A 43 9.29 0.11 9.39
C ALA A 43 9.97 0.07 10.77
N LYS A 44 9.44 -0.75 11.69
CA LYS A 44 9.98 -0.91 13.03
C LYS A 44 11.40 -1.50 13.00
N ILE A 45 11.60 -2.56 12.22
CA ILE A 45 12.89 -3.25 12.13
C ILE A 45 13.97 -2.31 11.59
N HIS A 46 13.64 -1.49 10.61
CA HIS A 46 14.60 -0.61 9.93
C HIS A 46 14.65 0.81 10.49
N GLY A 47 13.90 1.11 11.56
CA GLY A 47 13.89 2.44 12.15
C GLY A 47 13.33 3.51 11.22
N ILE A 48 12.37 3.14 10.36
CA ILE A 48 11.74 4.04 9.39
C ILE A 48 10.47 4.62 9.97
N GLU A 49 10.18 5.90 9.71
CA GLU A 49 8.95 6.53 10.16
C GLU A 49 7.75 5.80 9.56
N LEU A 50 6.75 5.52 10.40
CA LEU A 50 5.50 4.89 9.99
C LEU A 50 4.36 5.90 10.12
N ILE A 51 3.64 6.13 9.02
CA ILE A 51 2.47 6.98 8.98
C ILE A 51 1.27 6.09 8.64
N GLU A 52 0.32 5.97 9.56
CA GLU A 52 -0.87 5.13 9.35
C GLU A 52 -2.11 6.01 9.25
N PHE A 53 -2.88 5.82 8.16
CA PHE A 53 -4.19 6.44 7.99
C PHE A 53 -5.26 5.41 8.28
N LEU A 54 -5.97 5.58 9.39
CA LEU A 54 -7.04 4.66 9.78
C LEU A 54 -8.36 5.05 9.12
N PRO A 55 -9.24 4.07 8.82
CA PRO A 55 -10.56 4.40 8.29
C PRO A 55 -11.36 5.23 9.28
N GLN A 56 -12.06 6.25 8.79
CA GLN A 56 -12.84 7.16 9.62
C GLN A 56 -14.32 6.74 9.60
N TYR A 57 -14.65 5.70 10.37
CA TYR A 57 -16.00 5.15 10.42
C TYR A 57 -17.02 6.11 11.04
N ASP A 58 -16.56 7.12 11.77
CA ASP A 58 -17.41 8.18 12.31
C ASP A 58 -17.85 9.19 11.24
N LYS A 59 -17.11 9.30 10.14
CA LYS A 59 -17.38 10.26 9.07
C LYS A 59 -17.99 9.62 7.82
N PHE A 60 -17.72 8.33 7.57
CA PHE A 60 -18.12 7.65 6.36
C PHE A 60 -18.79 6.32 6.66
N PRO A 61 -19.72 5.86 5.80
CA PRO A 61 -20.28 4.51 5.91
C PRO A 61 -19.18 3.45 5.92
N SER A 62 -19.43 2.32 6.57
CA SER A 62 -18.41 1.28 6.78
C SER A 62 -17.80 0.72 5.50
N LYS A 63 -18.54 0.74 4.38
CA LYS A 63 -18.00 0.30 3.08
C LYS A 63 -17.16 1.36 2.39
N VAL A 64 -17.36 2.63 2.74
CA VAL A 64 -16.71 3.77 2.10
C VAL A 64 -15.46 4.22 2.85
N ALA A 65 -15.47 4.14 4.17
CA ALA A 65 -14.37 4.62 5.01
C ALA A 65 -13.00 4.06 4.61
N PRO A 66 -12.84 2.74 4.36
CA PRO A 66 -11.54 2.22 3.92
C PRO A 66 -11.09 2.78 2.57
N LEU A 67 -12.01 3.05 1.65
CA LEU A 67 -11.68 3.60 0.34
C LEU A 67 -11.24 5.06 0.46
N MET A 68 -11.88 5.84 1.32
CA MET A 68 -11.47 7.22 1.58
C MET A 68 -10.11 7.28 2.24
N ARG A 69 -9.83 6.39 3.19
CA ARG A 69 -8.53 6.24 3.81
C ARG A 69 -7.46 5.93 2.76
N ASN A 70 -7.75 5.03 1.82
CA ASN A 70 -6.81 4.65 0.76
C ASN A 70 -6.47 5.84 -0.14
N LYS A 71 -7.43 6.72 -0.41
CA LYS A 71 -7.16 7.95 -1.14
C LYS A 71 -6.14 8.82 -0.43
N LEU A 72 -6.26 8.96 0.90
CA LEU A 72 -5.30 9.74 1.69
C LEU A 72 -3.90 9.14 1.61
N ILE A 73 -3.80 7.81 1.66
CA ILE A 73 -2.52 7.11 1.51
C ILE A 73 -1.86 7.49 0.19
N ILE A 74 -2.61 7.40 -0.90
CA ILE A 74 -2.08 7.68 -2.24
C ILE A 74 -1.70 9.15 -2.40
N GLU A 75 -2.51 10.06 -1.90
CA GLU A 75 -2.25 11.50 -2.00
C GLU A 75 -0.99 11.93 -1.24
N ASN A 76 -0.60 11.16 -0.22
CA ASN A 76 0.53 11.52 0.64
C ASN A 76 1.80 10.74 0.33
N CYS A 77 1.80 9.83 -0.65
CA CYS A 77 2.99 9.05 -0.99
C CYS A 77 3.68 9.57 -2.24
N ASP A 78 4.94 9.21 -2.40
CA ASP A 78 5.71 9.45 -3.63
C ASP A 78 5.61 8.28 -4.59
N CYS A 79 5.47 7.06 -4.05
CA CYS A 79 5.33 5.84 -4.84
C CYS A 79 4.58 4.79 -4.03
N LEU A 80 4.13 3.74 -4.72
CA LEU A 80 3.27 2.71 -4.16
C LEU A 80 3.83 1.32 -4.41
N LEU A 81 3.87 0.50 -3.36
CA LEU A 81 4.11 -0.94 -3.43
C LEU A 81 2.82 -1.64 -3.01
N ALA A 82 2.24 -2.42 -3.91
CA ALA A 82 0.97 -3.09 -3.67
C ALA A 82 1.12 -4.60 -3.75
N PHE A 83 0.62 -5.30 -2.75
CA PHE A 83 0.55 -6.77 -2.72
C PHE A 83 -0.90 -7.17 -3.00
N TRP A 84 -1.16 -7.63 -4.22
CA TRP A 84 -2.51 -7.87 -4.73
C TRP A 84 -2.70 -9.33 -5.12
N ASP A 85 -3.91 -9.84 -4.93
CA ASP A 85 -4.28 -11.20 -5.34
C ASP A 85 -4.82 -11.26 -6.77
N GLY A 86 -4.93 -10.11 -7.44
CA GLY A 86 -5.45 -10.01 -8.78
C GLY A 86 -6.97 -9.82 -8.87
N VAL A 87 -7.70 -9.94 -7.75
CA VAL A 87 -9.17 -9.90 -7.75
C VAL A 87 -9.77 -8.97 -6.70
N SER A 88 -9.04 -8.63 -5.64
CA SER A 88 -9.54 -7.77 -4.56
C SER A 88 -9.92 -6.39 -5.09
N ARG A 89 -11.19 -6.00 -4.88
CA ARG A 89 -11.74 -4.75 -5.45
C ARG A 89 -11.20 -3.50 -4.75
N GLY A 90 -10.99 -3.56 -3.45
CA GLY A 90 -10.47 -2.42 -2.69
C GLY A 90 -9.06 -2.06 -3.14
N THR A 91 -8.21 -3.07 -3.34
CA THR A 91 -6.86 -2.85 -3.86
C THR A 91 -6.91 -2.32 -5.29
N LYS A 92 -7.78 -2.88 -6.14
CA LYS A 92 -7.94 -2.39 -7.52
C LYS A 92 -8.36 -0.93 -7.56
N TYR A 93 -9.31 -0.54 -6.73
CA TYR A 93 -9.76 0.85 -6.63
C TYR A 93 -8.59 1.78 -6.27
N THR A 94 -7.77 1.38 -5.32
CA THR A 94 -6.61 2.16 -4.89
C THR A 94 -5.54 2.24 -5.99
N LEU A 95 -5.30 1.13 -6.69
CA LEU A 95 -4.37 1.12 -7.83
C LEU A 95 -4.83 2.06 -8.94
N ASP A 96 -6.11 2.04 -9.26
CA ASP A 96 -6.67 2.91 -10.29
C ASP A 96 -6.52 4.39 -9.90
N TYR A 97 -6.75 4.72 -8.63
CA TYR A 97 -6.57 6.09 -8.13
C TYR A 97 -5.11 6.54 -8.20
N ALA A 98 -4.18 5.67 -7.79
CA ALA A 98 -2.75 5.96 -7.88
C ALA A 98 -2.32 6.21 -9.33
N ASN A 99 -2.87 5.42 -10.27
CA ASN A 99 -2.61 5.61 -11.69
C ASN A 99 -3.15 6.96 -12.19
N GLN A 100 -4.33 7.36 -11.74
CA GLN A 100 -4.89 8.68 -12.07
C GLN A 100 -3.99 9.82 -11.59
N LEU A 101 -3.37 9.67 -10.43
CA LEU A 101 -2.47 10.68 -9.85
C LEU A 101 -1.03 10.54 -10.36
N HIS A 102 -0.79 9.66 -11.32
CA HIS A 102 0.51 9.43 -11.94
C HIS A 102 1.60 9.04 -10.94
N LYS A 103 1.23 8.28 -9.89
CA LYS A 103 2.20 7.75 -8.94
C LYS A 103 2.90 6.54 -9.55
N PRO A 104 4.21 6.39 -9.39
CA PRO A 104 4.88 5.13 -9.74
C PRO A 104 4.37 3.99 -8.88
N ILE A 105 4.08 2.85 -9.49
CA ILE A 105 3.46 1.71 -8.82
C ILE A 105 4.27 0.44 -9.10
N LYS A 106 4.54 -0.34 -8.07
CA LYS A 106 5.00 -1.72 -8.19
C LYS A 106 3.91 -2.63 -7.63
N ILE A 107 3.36 -3.49 -8.48
CA ILE A 107 2.33 -4.45 -8.08
C ILE A 107 2.95 -5.82 -7.99
N VAL A 108 2.85 -6.45 -6.83
CA VAL A 108 3.28 -7.84 -6.63
C VAL A 108 2.02 -8.68 -6.48
N ASN A 109 1.79 -9.59 -7.43
CA ASN A 109 0.71 -10.56 -7.30
C ASN A 109 1.23 -11.73 -6.49
N TYR A 110 0.84 -11.82 -5.22
CA TYR A 110 1.38 -12.84 -4.33
C TYR A 110 0.82 -14.24 -4.61
N LYS A 111 -0.18 -14.37 -5.48
CA LYS A 111 -0.69 -15.67 -5.93
C LYS A 111 0.16 -16.27 -7.05
N THR A 112 0.66 -15.42 -7.95
CA THR A 112 1.41 -15.85 -9.14
C THR A 112 2.89 -15.47 -9.08
N ASN A 113 3.28 -14.61 -8.14
CA ASN A 113 4.61 -14.00 -8.01
C ASN A 113 4.97 -13.07 -9.18
N GLU A 114 4.01 -12.68 -9.99
CA GLU A 114 4.24 -11.70 -11.04
C GLU A 114 4.43 -10.31 -10.46
N ILE A 115 5.35 -9.54 -11.05
CA ILE A 115 5.63 -8.16 -10.66
C ILE A 115 5.33 -7.27 -11.87
N THR A 116 4.49 -6.27 -11.67
CA THR A 116 4.15 -5.29 -12.68
C THR A 116 4.65 -3.91 -12.23
N LEU A 117 5.36 -3.21 -13.10
CA LEU A 117 5.85 -1.87 -12.83
C LEU A 117 5.08 -0.88 -13.70
N ILE A 118 4.57 0.19 -13.07
CA ILE A 118 3.94 1.30 -13.77
C ILE A 118 4.74 2.56 -13.42
N ASN A 119 5.47 3.08 -14.42
CA ASN A 119 6.25 4.29 -14.27
C ASN A 119 5.66 5.37 -15.17
N HIS A 120 5.40 6.53 -14.59
CA HIS A 120 4.90 7.68 -15.31
C HIS A 120 6.06 8.64 -15.58
N LYS A 121 6.24 9.00 -16.83
CA LYS A 121 7.27 9.95 -17.22
C LYS A 121 6.65 11.28 -17.64
#